data_77e53f1bf92bf547dc7f228dd53228cf
#
_entry.id   77e53f1bf92bf547dc7f228dd53228cf
#
_cell.length_a   1.000
_cell.length_b   1.000
_cell.length_c   1.000
_cell.angle_alpha   90.00
_cell.angle_beta   90.00
_cell.angle_gamma   90.00
#
_symmetry.space_group_name_H-M   'P 1'
#
loop_
_entity.id
_entity.type
_entity.pdbx_description
1 polymer ?
#
loop_
_entity_poly.entity_id
_entity_poly.type
_entity_poly.pdbx_seq_one_letter_code
_entity_poly.pdbx_strand_id
1 'polypeptide(L)'
;MARVGTEGELKVLGTGVVASKGIQKGRIENIEEVQETVKASMEEAQRYIGNGTPSGVYTSVSGTHLTSLNTREEVENPDDVGDISSKLLNRLLRGSFPDVAPNQEVLHVIPSGYHVDGVSGIRNPVGLHGNLVEVEAHVVMGDSVALKNTVKAIETSKASVKSMVLHSLASAEATLTGDEREIGVVLVDIGAGTTDLVV
;
A
#
# COMPACT_ATOMS: atom_id res chain seq x y z
N MET A 1 9.52 11.69 -10.52
CA MET A 1 10.13 10.48 -11.09
C MET A 1 11.39 10.12 -10.33
N ALA A 2 11.66 8.84 -10.16
CA ALA A 2 12.82 8.37 -9.40
C ALA A 2 13.47 7.16 -10.07
N ARG A 3 14.70 6.85 -9.67
CA ARG A 3 15.43 5.65 -10.05
C ARG A 3 15.78 4.88 -8.78
N VAL A 4 15.58 3.57 -8.81
CA VAL A 4 16.08 2.67 -7.79
C VAL A 4 17.49 2.24 -8.21
N GLY A 5 18.47 2.45 -7.36
CA GLY A 5 19.85 2.02 -7.58
C GLY A 5 20.07 0.54 -7.26
N THR A 6 21.28 0.07 -7.47
CA THR A 6 21.63 -1.35 -7.29
C THR A 6 21.57 -1.83 -5.85
N GLU A 7 21.72 -0.93 -4.89
CA GLU A 7 21.64 -1.21 -3.45
C GLU A 7 20.25 -0.88 -2.85
N GLY A 8 19.26 -0.58 -3.74
CA GLY A 8 17.89 -0.27 -3.33
C GLY A 8 17.66 1.20 -2.96
N GLU A 9 18.68 2.05 -3.03
CA GLU A 9 18.56 3.47 -2.78
C GLU A 9 17.64 4.15 -3.80
N LEU A 10 16.76 5.04 -3.33
CA LEU A 10 15.85 5.80 -4.18
C LEU A 10 16.45 7.17 -4.51
N LYS A 11 16.73 7.43 -5.79
CA LYS A 11 17.20 8.72 -6.27
C LYS A 11 16.08 9.46 -7.01
N VAL A 12 15.63 10.59 -6.47
CA VAL A 12 14.69 11.48 -7.16
C VAL A 12 15.41 12.15 -8.33
N LEU A 13 14.84 12.03 -9.52
CA LEU A 13 15.40 12.57 -10.77
C LEU A 13 14.65 13.80 -11.26
N GLY A 14 13.36 13.90 -10.98
CA GLY A 14 12.53 15.02 -11.38
C GLY A 14 11.18 14.98 -10.68
N THR A 15 10.60 16.16 -10.49
CA THR A 15 9.31 16.35 -9.84
C THR A 15 8.38 17.13 -10.79
N GLY A 16 7.08 16.84 -10.72
CA GLY A 16 6.06 17.59 -11.41
C GLY A 16 4.92 17.90 -10.44
N VAL A 17 4.58 19.16 -10.26
CA VAL A 17 3.53 19.63 -9.35
C VAL A 17 2.51 20.45 -10.14
N VAL A 18 1.30 19.89 -10.23
CA VAL A 18 0.20 20.48 -11.01
C VAL A 18 -1.04 20.57 -10.14
N ALA A 19 -1.81 21.63 -10.28
CA ALA A 19 -3.09 21.77 -9.58
C ALA A 19 -4.02 20.61 -9.96
N SER A 20 -4.52 19.88 -8.97
CA SER A 20 -5.42 18.74 -9.17
C SER A 20 -6.78 19.21 -9.68
N LYS A 21 -7.31 18.51 -10.70
CA LYS A 21 -8.66 18.71 -11.25
C LYS A 21 -9.36 17.37 -11.40
N GLY A 22 -10.68 17.38 -11.39
CA GLY A 22 -11.51 16.19 -11.62
C GLY A 22 -11.52 15.18 -10.47
N ILE A 23 -10.89 15.48 -9.31
CA ILE A 23 -10.90 14.65 -8.11
C ILE A 23 -11.55 15.42 -6.97
N GLN A 24 -12.49 14.77 -6.26
CA GLN A 24 -13.08 15.29 -5.03
C GLN A 24 -13.08 14.22 -3.94
N LYS A 25 -12.55 14.58 -2.76
CA LYS A 25 -12.46 13.67 -1.60
C LYS A 25 -11.85 12.29 -1.95
N GLY A 26 -10.80 12.30 -2.77
CA GLY A 26 -10.11 11.09 -3.22
C GLY A 26 -10.82 10.28 -4.33
N ARG A 27 -11.99 10.70 -4.81
CA ARG A 27 -12.71 10.04 -5.90
C ARG A 27 -12.59 10.82 -7.20
N ILE A 28 -12.47 10.10 -8.30
CA ILE A 28 -12.50 10.69 -9.65
C ILE A 28 -13.94 11.03 -10.01
N GLU A 29 -14.23 12.30 -10.24
CA GLU A 29 -15.52 12.81 -10.72
C GLU A 29 -15.49 13.11 -12.22
N ASN A 30 -14.34 13.57 -12.72
CA ASN A 30 -14.13 13.82 -14.14
C ASN A 30 -12.81 13.17 -14.58
N ILE A 31 -12.91 12.06 -15.29
CA ILE A 31 -11.75 11.28 -15.69
C ILE A 31 -10.86 12.02 -16.70
N GLU A 32 -11.44 12.81 -17.58
CA GLU A 32 -10.69 13.55 -18.61
C GLU A 32 -9.80 14.62 -17.96
N GLU A 33 -10.32 15.36 -17.00
CA GLU A 33 -9.54 16.35 -16.24
C GLU A 33 -8.41 15.70 -15.45
N VAL A 34 -8.65 14.52 -14.87
CA VAL A 34 -7.61 13.76 -14.14
C VAL A 34 -6.53 13.29 -15.11
N GLN A 35 -6.89 12.77 -16.27
CA GLN A 35 -5.94 12.35 -17.32
C GLN A 35 -5.05 13.51 -17.78
N GLU A 36 -5.63 14.67 -18.02
CA GLU A 36 -4.87 15.89 -18.37
C GLU A 36 -3.91 16.30 -17.25
N THR A 37 -4.38 16.26 -16.00
CA THR A 37 -3.57 16.61 -14.82
C THR A 37 -2.40 15.64 -14.65
N VAL A 38 -2.65 14.33 -14.76
CA VAL A 38 -1.60 13.29 -14.68
C VAL A 38 -0.58 13.49 -15.79
N LYS A 39 -1.04 13.67 -17.02
CA LYS A 39 -0.15 13.93 -18.17
C LYS A 39 0.72 15.15 -17.97
N ALA A 40 0.14 16.28 -17.56
CA ALA A 40 0.88 17.51 -17.30
C ALA A 40 1.94 17.35 -16.20
N SER A 41 1.58 16.68 -15.09
CA SER A 41 2.52 16.38 -14.00
C SER A 41 3.67 15.48 -14.45
N MET A 42 3.39 14.48 -15.28
CA MET A 42 4.42 13.60 -15.83
C MET A 42 5.35 14.35 -16.80
N GLU A 43 4.81 15.17 -17.68
CA GLU A 43 5.58 16.00 -18.61
C GLU A 43 6.49 16.98 -17.87
N GLU A 44 5.99 17.60 -16.80
CA GLU A 44 6.79 18.49 -15.96
C GLU A 44 7.96 17.75 -15.31
N ALA A 45 7.70 16.59 -14.71
CA ALA A 45 8.75 15.76 -14.11
C ALA A 45 9.79 15.28 -15.14
N GLN A 46 9.37 14.99 -16.38
CA GLN A 46 10.26 14.56 -17.47
C GLN A 46 11.23 15.63 -17.95
N ARG A 47 10.90 16.91 -17.79
CA ARG A 47 11.80 18.03 -18.21
C ARG A 47 13.19 17.94 -17.57
N TYR A 48 13.30 17.32 -16.39
CA TYR A 48 14.55 17.18 -15.66
C TYR A 48 15.34 15.92 -16.04
N ILE A 49 14.71 14.97 -16.76
CA ILE A 49 15.28 13.62 -17.01
C ILE A 49 15.61 13.42 -18.50
N GLY A 50 15.13 14.32 -19.37
CA GLY A 50 15.18 14.12 -20.82
C GLY A 50 14.12 13.11 -21.29
N ASN A 51 14.38 12.42 -22.40
CA ASN A 51 13.40 11.55 -23.08
C ASN A 51 13.08 10.21 -22.38
N GLY A 52 13.36 10.06 -21.08
CA GLY A 52 13.08 8.86 -20.31
C GLY A 52 11.60 8.72 -19.97
N THR A 53 10.97 7.60 -20.39
CA THR A 53 9.62 7.24 -19.93
C THR A 53 9.74 6.31 -18.72
N PRO A 54 8.98 6.54 -17.63
CA PRO A 54 9.00 5.63 -16.49
C PRO A 54 8.47 4.26 -16.89
N SER A 55 9.15 3.19 -16.45
CA SER A 55 8.72 1.80 -16.69
C SER A 55 7.47 1.40 -15.93
N GLY A 56 7.08 2.18 -14.93
CA GLY A 56 5.88 1.98 -14.13
C GLY A 56 5.66 3.08 -13.11
N VAL A 57 4.44 3.16 -12.62
CA VAL A 57 3.99 4.16 -11.65
C VAL A 57 3.47 3.46 -10.41
N TYR A 58 3.89 3.94 -9.25
CA TYR A 58 3.24 3.69 -7.97
C TYR A 58 2.30 4.87 -7.72
N THR A 59 1.06 4.59 -7.40
CA THR A 59 0.07 5.64 -7.10
C THR A 59 -0.49 5.45 -5.71
N SER A 60 -0.63 6.55 -4.98
CA SER A 60 -1.31 6.54 -3.69
C SER A 60 -2.81 6.73 -3.89
N VAL A 61 -3.60 6.09 -3.03
CA VAL A 61 -5.06 6.18 -2.99
C VAL A 61 -5.53 6.55 -1.59
N SER A 62 -6.52 7.44 -1.51
CA SER A 62 -7.21 7.83 -0.28
C SER A 62 -8.68 8.16 -0.59
N GLY A 63 -9.52 8.19 0.42
CA GLY A 63 -10.90 8.62 0.28
C GLY A 63 -11.93 7.62 0.77
N THR A 64 -13.20 8.02 0.70
CA THR A 64 -14.34 7.27 1.27
C THR A 64 -14.68 5.96 0.56
N HIS A 65 -14.01 5.67 -0.54
CA HIS A 65 -14.14 4.39 -1.27
C HIS A 65 -13.21 3.31 -0.72
N LEU A 66 -12.40 3.64 0.27
CA LEU A 66 -11.55 2.69 0.99
C LEU A 66 -12.22 2.31 2.31
N THR A 67 -12.08 1.05 2.67
CA THR A 67 -12.56 0.48 3.93
C THR A 67 -11.49 -0.43 4.50
N SER A 68 -11.52 -0.64 5.80
CA SER A 68 -10.60 -1.58 6.44
C SER A 68 -11.30 -2.40 7.51
N LEU A 69 -10.72 -3.54 7.82
CA LEU A 69 -11.12 -4.39 8.93
C LEU A 69 -9.91 -5.16 9.49
N ASN A 70 -10.03 -5.62 10.71
CA ASN A 70 -9.04 -6.50 11.30
C ASN A 70 -9.51 -7.96 11.14
N THR A 71 -8.57 -8.81 10.75
CA THR A 71 -8.77 -10.26 10.65
C THR A 71 -7.82 -10.96 11.62
N ARG A 72 -8.21 -12.17 12.00
CA ARG A 72 -7.37 -13.11 12.73
C ARG A 72 -7.43 -14.44 12.02
N GLU A 73 -6.29 -15.01 11.75
CA GLU A 73 -6.14 -16.29 11.06
C GLU A 73 -5.15 -17.15 11.83
N GLU A 74 -5.35 -18.46 11.79
CA GLU A 74 -4.46 -19.41 12.42
C GLU A 74 -4.13 -20.56 11.47
N VAL A 75 -2.96 -21.14 11.64
CA VAL A 75 -2.52 -22.30 10.88
C VAL A 75 -1.68 -23.23 11.76
N GLU A 76 -1.96 -24.51 11.70
CA GLU A 76 -1.09 -25.52 12.29
C GLU A 76 0.19 -25.67 11.46
N ASN A 77 1.33 -25.75 12.15
CA ASN A 77 2.58 -26.08 11.51
C ASN A 77 2.56 -27.59 11.17
N PRO A 78 2.71 -27.97 9.90
CA PRO A 78 2.63 -29.38 9.48
C PRO A 78 3.81 -30.23 9.98
N ASP A 79 4.89 -29.60 10.43
CA ASP A 79 6.06 -30.27 10.96
C ASP A 79 5.96 -30.32 12.50
N ASP A 80 5.67 -31.45 13.08
CA ASP A 80 5.44 -31.68 14.53
C ASP A 80 6.56 -31.14 15.46
N VAL A 81 7.73 -30.83 14.95
CA VAL A 81 8.89 -30.28 15.67
C VAL A 81 9.64 -29.26 14.75
N GLY A 82 8.97 -28.69 13.79
CA GLY A 82 9.61 -27.90 12.75
C GLY A 82 9.66 -26.40 13.02
N ASP A 83 10.62 -25.76 12.38
CA ASP A 83 10.72 -24.32 12.37
C ASP A 83 9.59 -23.71 11.54
N ILE A 84 9.03 -22.62 12.03
CA ILE A 84 8.06 -21.82 11.29
C ILE A 84 8.73 -21.26 10.04
N SER A 85 8.27 -21.67 8.88
CA SER A 85 8.84 -21.25 7.60
C SER A 85 8.17 -20.00 7.05
N SER A 86 8.88 -19.24 6.21
CA SER A 86 8.29 -18.11 5.44
C SER A 86 7.13 -18.57 4.56
N LYS A 87 7.13 -19.85 4.11
CA LYS A 87 6.03 -20.42 3.32
C LYS A 87 4.76 -20.56 4.16
N LEU A 88 4.91 -20.99 5.43
CA LEU A 88 3.80 -21.10 6.37
C LEU A 88 3.19 -19.72 6.64
N LEU A 89 4.02 -18.69 6.88
CA LEU A 89 3.53 -17.31 7.07
C LEU A 89 2.82 -16.77 5.83
N ASN A 90 3.33 -17.02 4.64
CA ASN A 90 2.66 -16.63 3.40
C ASN A 90 1.29 -17.31 3.24
N ARG A 91 1.15 -18.57 3.69
CA ARG A 91 -0.13 -19.27 3.70
C ARG A 91 -1.09 -18.64 4.70
N LEU A 92 -0.60 -18.36 5.91
CA LEU A 92 -1.36 -17.71 6.98
C LEU A 92 -1.87 -16.33 6.56
N LEU A 93 -1.01 -15.50 5.98
CA LEU A 93 -1.40 -14.18 5.46
C LEU A 93 -2.41 -14.26 4.31
N ARG A 94 -2.35 -15.29 3.48
CA ARG A 94 -3.38 -15.52 2.45
C ARG A 94 -4.72 -15.93 3.04
N GLY A 95 -4.72 -16.69 4.14
CA GLY A 95 -5.93 -17.03 4.89
C GLY A 95 -6.58 -15.81 5.52
N SER A 96 -5.79 -14.79 5.86
CA SER A 96 -6.28 -13.52 6.42
C SER A 96 -7.08 -12.65 5.43
N PHE A 97 -7.13 -13.02 4.14
CA PHE A 97 -7.97 -12.32 3.17
C PHE A 97 -9.44 -12.57 3.52
N PRO A 98 -10.22 -11.52 3.78
CA PRO A 98 -11.64 -11.68 4.05
C PRO A 98 -12.38 -12.09 2.77
N ASP A 99 -13.57 -12.65 2.94
CA ASP A 99 -14.54 -12.77 1.84
C ASP A 99 -14.94 -11.38 1.39
N VAL A 100 -14.32 -10.90 0.31
CA VAL A 100 -14.59 -9.57 -0.24
C VAL A 100 -15.85 -9.57 -1.07
N ALA A 101 -16.66 -8.51 -0.91
CA ALA A 101 -17.81 -8.30 -1.78
C ALA A 101 -17.35 -8.17 -3.26
N PRO A 102 -18.18 -8.56 -4.24
CA PRO A 102 -17.81 -8.57 -5.66
C PRO A 102 -17.34 -7.23 -6.23
N ASN A 103 -17.66 -6.13 -5.54
CA ASN A 103 -17.26 -4.77 -5.90
C ASN A 103 -16.07 -4.23 -5.09
N GLN A 104 -15.39 -5.07 -4.33
CA GLN A 104 -14.21 -4.69 -3.54
C GLN A 104 -12.98 -5.48 -3.96
N GLU A 105 -11.81 -4.86 -3.78
CA GLU A 105 -10.49 -5.45 -4.01
C GLU A 105 -9.61 -5.19 -2.78
N VAL A 106 -8.84 -6.20 -2.35
CA VAL A 106 -7.87 -6.05 -1.27
C VAL A 106 -6.66 -5.29 -1.79
N LEU A 107 -6.34 -4.20 -1.11
CA LEU A 107 -5.16 -3.37 -1.41
C LEU A 107 -3.96 -3.77 -0.57
N HIS A 108 -4.18 -3.94 0.75
CA HIS A 108 -3.12 -4.28 1.70
C HIS A 108 -3.61 -5.30 2.72
N VAL A 109 -2.71 -6.19 3.11
CA VAL A 109 -2.82 -7.03 4.31
C VAL A 109 -1.58 -6.75 5.16
N ILE A 110 -1.79 -6.11 6.29
CA ILE A 110 -0.72 -5.60 7.16
C ILE A 110 -0.76 -6.40 8.45
N PRO A 111 0.22 -7.29 8.72
CA PRO A 111 0.29 -7.99 9.98
C PRO A 111 0.54 -7.00 11.12
N SER A 112 -0.30 -7.02 12.13
CA SER A 112 -0.14 -6.23 13.35
C SER A 112 0.71 -6.97 14.39
N GLY A 113 0.65 -8.30 14.39
CA GLY A 113 1.42 -9.16 15.28
C GLY A 113 1.15 -10.64 15.03
N TYR A 114 2.08 -11.47 15.50
CA TYR A 114 1.94 -12.92 15.45
C TYR A 114 1.86 -13.49 16.87
N HIS A 115 1.19 -14.64 16.96
CA HIS A 115 1.14 -15.45 18.16
C HIS A 115 1.62 -16.86 17.80
N VAL A 116 2.44 -17.45 18.67
CA VAL A 116 2.93 -18.82 18.50
C VAL A 116 2.64 -19.60 19.77
N ASP A 117 1.87 -20.67 19.66
CA ASP A 117 1.43 -21.50 20.81
C ASP A 117 0.87 -20.66 21.98
N GLY A 118 0.11 -19.61 21.67
CA GLY A 118 -0.49 -18.68 22.64
C GLY A 118 0.44 -17.57 23.15
N VAL A 119 1.70 -17.53 22.75
CA VAL A 119 2.63 -16.42 23.08
C VAL A 119 2.44 -15.27 22.11
N SER A 120 2.02 -14.12 22.64
CA SER A 120 1.70 -12.92 21.86
C SER A 120 2.90 -11.98 21.64
N GLY A 121 2.76 -11.03 20.71
CA GLY A 121 3.72 -9.94 20.52
C GLY A 121 4.97 -10.32 19.71
N ILE A 122 4.91 -11.42 18.99
CA ILE A 122 6.01 -11.87 18.12
C ILE A 122 5.95 -11.05 16.82
N ARG A 123 7.02 -10.31 16.51
CA ARG A 123 7.11 -9.52 15.27
C ARG A 123 7.45 -10.39 14.05
N ASN A 124 8.34 -11.36 14.23
CA ASN A 124 8.74 -12.27 13.15
C ASN A 124 8.91 -13.69 13.72
N PRO A 125 7.97 -14.60 13.44
CA PRO A 125 8.04 -15.97 13.94
C PRO A 125 8.91 -16.91 13.08
N VAL A 126 9.43 -16.47 11.92
CA VAL A 126 10.27 -17.33 11.05
C VAL A 126 11.50 -17.82 11.80
N GLY A 127 11.69 -19.14 11.80
CA GLY A 127 12.79 -19.83 12.49
C GLY A 127 12.52 -20.13 13.97
N LEU A 128 11.36 -19.73 14.51
CA LEU A 128 10.94 -20.20 15.82
C LEU A 128 10.29 -21.59 15.70
N HIS A 129 10.43 -22.42 16.73
CA HIS A 129 9.64 -23.63 16.89
C HIS A 129 8.23 -23.29 17.38
N GLY A 130 7.22 -23.93 16.81
CA GLY A 130 5.84 -23.77 17.25
C GLY A 130 4.87 -24.62 16.44
N ASN A 131 3.78 -25.01 17.07
CA ASN A 131 2.76 -25.88 16.48
C ASN A 131 1.61 -25.08 15.88
N LEU A 132 1.16 -24.04 16.57
CA LEU A 132 0.07 -23.17 16.13
C LEU A 132 0.59 -21.74 15.93
N VAL A 133 0.42 -21.23 14.73
CA VAL A 133 0.80 -19.84 14.39
C VAL A 133 -0.45 -19.07 14.03
N GLU A 134 -0.65 -17.96 14.72
CA GLU A 134 -1.76 -17.05 14.45
C GLU A 134 -1.21 -15.70 13.99
N VAL A 135 -1.99 -14.97 13.17
CA VAL A 135 -1.71 -13.59 12.79
C VAL A 135 -2.94 -12.73 13.04
N GLU A 136 -2.72 -11.57 13.60
CA GLU A 136 -3.67 -10.46 13.53
C GLU A 136 -3.24 -9.54 12.39
N ALA A 137 -4.15 -9.26 11.47
CA ALA A 137 -3.84 -8.45 10.30
C ALA A 137 -4.89 -7.35 10.10
N HIS A 138 -4.41 -6.17 9.74
CA HIS A 138 -5.24 -5.08 9.25
C HIS A 138 -5.36 -5.18 7.74
N VAL A 139 -6.58 -5.36 7.23
CA VAL A 139 -6.86 -5.52 5.81
C VAL A 139 -7.52 -4.25 5.28
N VAL A 140 -6.90 -3.66 4.27
CA VAL A 140 -7.42 -2.48 3.58
C VAL A 140 -7.97 -2.89 2.22
N MET A 141 -9.20 -2.47 1.93
CA MET A 141 -9.93 -2.76 0.70
C MET A 141 -10.39 -1.48 0.03
N GLY A 142 -10.61 -1.53 -1.27
CA GLY A 142 -11.16 -0.42 -2.04
C GLY A 142 -12.26 -0.86 -2.99
N ASP A 143 -13.14 0.07 -3.33
CA ASP A 143 -14.16 -0.12 -4.37
C ASP A 143 -13.49 -0.37 -5.73
N SER A 144 -13.77 -1.53 -6.35
CA SER A 144 -13.13 -1.98 -7.58
C SER A 144 -13.30 -1.01 -8.74
N VAL A 145 -14.43 -0.32 -8.83
CA VAL A 145 -14.69 0.64 -9.90
C VAL A 145 -13.84 1.90 -9.70
N ALA A 146 -13.77 2.40 -8.47
CA ALA A 146 -12.94 3.55 -8.14
C ALA A 146 -11.45 3.28 -8.41
N LEU A 147 -10.96 2.11 -8.01
CA LEU A 147 -9.58 1.70 -8.26
C LEU A 147 -9.28 1.55 -9.76
N LYS A 148 -10.17 0.93 -10.54
CA LYS A 148 -10.03 0.79 -11.99
C LYS A 148 -10.06 2.14 -12.71
N ASN A 149 -10.87 3.10 -12.24
CA ASN A 149 -10.86 4.44 -12.79
C ASN A 149 -9.52 5.15 -12.55
N THR A 150 -8.91 4.95 -11.38
CA THR A 150 -7.57 5.48 -11.07
C THR A 150 -6.51 4.89 -12.00
N VAL A 151 -6.51 3.57 -12.20
CA VAL A 151 -5.62 2.91 -13.18
C VAL A 151 -5.82 3.48 -14.58
N LYS A 152 -7.07 3.54 -15.05
CA LYS A 152 -7.42 4.07 -16.37
C LYS A 152 -6.95 5.52 -16.58
N ALA A 153 -7.08 6.36 -15.57
CA ALA A 153 -6.63 7.74 -15.65
C ALA A 153 -5.11 7.85 -15.86
N ILE A 154 -4.34 7.00 -15.19
CA ILE A 154 -2.87 7.00 -15.27
C ILE A 154 -2.38 6.36 -16.58
N GLU A 155 -2.95 5.24 -16.99
CA GLU A 155 -2.49 4.48 -18.17
C GLU A 155 -2.69 5.23 -19.49
N THR A 156 -3.57 6.23 -19.53
CA THR A 156 -3.71 7.13 -20.69
C THR A 156 -2.42 7.92 -20.97
N SER A 157 -1.58 8.13 -19.97
CA SER A 157 -0.26 8.77 -20.12
C SER A 157 0.85 7.81 -20.60
N LYS A 158 0.51 6.60 -21.05
CA LYS A 158 1.43 5.52 -21.49
C LYS A 158 2.32 4.96 -20.37
N ALA A 159 1.95 5.18 -19.10
CA ALA A 159 2.61 4.58 -17.96
C ALA A 159 1.75 3.43 -17.40
N SER A 160 2.36 2.31 -17.03
CA SER A 160 1.66 1.20 -16.38
C SER A 160 1.64 1.38 -14.87
N VAL A 161 0.49 1.19 -14.24
CA VAL A 161 0.40 1.16 -12.77
C VAL A 161 0.98 -0.15 -12.26
N LYS A 162 2.02 -0.06 -11.43
CA LYS A 162 2.68 -1.21 -10.80
C LYS A 162 1.99 -1.63 -9.51
N SER A 163 1.60 -0.64 -8.71
CA SER A 163 0.88 -0.87 -7.46
C SER A 163 0.12 0.39 -7.06
N MET A 164 -0.98 0.16 -6.35
CA MET A 164 -1.68 1.20 -5.60
C MET A 164 -1.35 1.04 -4.12
N VAL A 165 -1.04 2.14 -3.46
CA VAL A 165 -0.62 2.17 -2.05
C VAL A 165 -1.57 3.09 -1.29
N LEU A 166 -1.99 2.69 -0.09
CA LEU A 166 -2.74 3.58 0.78
C LEU A 166 -1.93 4.86 1.04
N HIS A 167 -2.55 6.03 0.85
CA HIS A 167 -1.86 7.32 0.93
C HIS A 167 -1.16 7.52 2.27
N SER A 168 -1.85 7.22 3.35
CA SER A 168 -1.31 7.32 4.70
C SER A 168 -0.10 6.41 4.96
N LEU A 169 -0.04 5.21 4.35
CA LEU A 169 1.14 4.34 4.43
C LEU A 169 2.32 4.94 3.65
N ALA A 170 2.06 5.53 2.48
CA ALA A 170 3.11 6.19 1.70
C ALA A 170 3.66 7.42 2.44
N SER A 171 2.80 8.20 3.10
CA SER A 171 3.18 9.32 3.95
C SER A 171 4.01 8.85 5.16
N ALA A 172 3.59 7.76 5.82
CA ALA A 172 4.33 7.17 6.94
C ALA A 172 5.74 6.70 6.52
N GLU A 173 5.85 6.08 5.34
CA GLU A 173 7.15 5.63 4.81
C GLU A 173 8.09 6.78 4.52
N ALA A 174 7.57 7.91 4.06
CA ALA A 174 8.36 9.09 3.69
C ALA A 174 8.77 9.98 4.87
N THR A 175 8.01 9.95 5.98
CA THR A 175 8.14 10.94 7.06
C THR A 175 8.60 10.37 8.39
N LEU A 176 8.24 9.12 8.71
CA LEU A 176 8.54 8.53 10.01
C LEU A 176 9.97 7.96 10.04
N THR A 177 10.68 8.28 11.12
CA THR A 177 11.97 7.68 11.46
C THR A 177 11.81 6.26 12.01
N GLY A 178 12.91 5.50 12.07
CA GLY A 178 12.91 4.17 12.69
C GLY A 178 12.48 4.20 14.17
N ASP A 179 13.00 5.18 14.91
CA ASP A 179 12.72 5.35 16.33
C ASP A 179 11.23 5.66 16.60
N GLU A 180 10.63 6.53 15.78
CA GLU A 180 9.19 6.85 15.87
C GLU A 180 8.31 5.63 15.60
N ARG A 181 8.70 4.79 14.63
CA ARG A 181 7.99 3.53 14.34
C ARG A 181 8.13 2.52 15.48
N GLU A 182 9.25 2.52 16.19
CA GLU A 182 9.49 1.60 17.32
C GLU A 182 8.72 2.02 18.58
N ILE A 183 8.71 3.34 18.87
CA ILE A 183 7.98 3.91 20.02
C ILE A 183 6.47 3.83 19.79
N GLY A 184 6.02 3.89 18.54
CA GLY A 184 4.61 4.02 18.14
C GLY A 184 4.16 5.48 18.12
N VAL A 185 3.60 5.89 16.99
CA VAL A 185 3.12 7.26 16.77
C VAL A 185 1.78 7.25 16.06
N VAL A 186 1.06 8.34 16.13
CA VAL A 186 -0.09 8.61 15.27
C VAL A 186 0.32 9.60 14.20
N LEU A 187 0.30 9.18 12.94
CA LEU A 187 0.49 10.07 11.81
C LEU A 187 -0.87 10.60 11.35
N VAL A 188 -0.97 11.91 11.22
CA VAL A 188 -2.15 12.60 10.71
C VAL A 188 -1.78 13.29 9.41
N ASP A 189 -2.34 12.83 8.30
CA ASP A 189 -2.16 13.42 6.98
C ASP A 189 -3.36 14.29 6.64
N ILE A 190 -3.17 15.61 6.65
CA ILE A 190 -4.24 16.60 6.43
C ILE A 190 -4.12 17.14 5.01
N GLY A 191 -4.92 16.58 4.09
CA GLY A 191 -5.01 17.01 2.71
C GLY A 191 -6.12 18.04 2.45
N ALA A 192 -6.28 18.44 1.20
CA ALA A 192 -7.33 19.38 0.78
C ALA A 192 -8.74 18.78 0.81
N GLY A 193 -8.88 17.46 0.70
CA GLY A 193 -10.18 16.78 0.61
C GLY A 193 -10.38 15.62 1.55
N THR A 194 -9.29 15.09 2.13
CA THR A 194 -9.27 13.97 3.09
C THR A 194 -8.35 14.29 4.26
N THR A 195 -8.63 13.67 5.38
CA THR A 195 -7.69 13.56 6.51
C THR A 195 -7.55 12.07 6.81
N ASP A 196 -6.34 11.58 6.70
CA ASP A 196 -6.01 10.16 6.87
C ASP A 196 -5.20 9.97 8.16
N LEU A 197 -5.48 8.89 8.88
CA LEU A 197 -4.83 8.53 10.14
C LEU A 197 -4.15 7.17 10.01
N VAL A 198 -2.92 7.08 10.51
CA VAL A 198 -2.17 5.82 10.69
C VAL A 198 -1.61 5.75 12.09
N VAL A 199 -1.76 4.60 12.72
CA VAL A 199 -1.22 4.29 14.06
C VAL A 199 -0.25 3.14 13.94
#